data_f7c09ffc2dbb0463980c79413f8799ff
#
_entry.id   f7c09ffc2dbb0463980c79413f8799ff
#
_cell.length_a   1.000
_cell.length_b   1.000
_cell.length_c   1.000
_cell.angle_alpha   90.00
_cell.angle_beta   90.00
_cell.angle_gamma   90.00
#
_symmetry.space_group_name_H-M   'P 1'
#
loop_
_entity.id
_entity.type
_entity.pdbx_description
1 polymer ?
#
loop_
_entity_poly.entity_id
_entity_poly.type
_entity_poly.pdbx_seq_one_letter_code
_entity_poly.pdbx_strand_id
1 'polypeptide(L)'
;RVLAARTPSVEYSYLDRGSDERHYGAPGVDLPIISLMRTKYGAYPEYHTSLDDLTVITPTGLQGGLDLVRDCIEMLDSSEYYQTNVLAEPQLGKRGLYHTMHARTVADIILLRTNVMAYADGRHSVQDMAELFGLPVEEVQEVVQELAEHDLLVKLPGLRAT
;
A
#
# COMPACT_ATOMS: atom_id res chain seq x y z
N ARG A 1 5.86 0.58 -4.12
CA ARG A 1 5.65 1.98 -4.55
C ARG A 1 6.81 2.87 -4.12
N VAL A 2 7.03 3.13 -2.83
CA VAL A 2 8.10 4.03 -2.35
C VAL A 2 9.46 3.63 -2.89
N LEU A 3 9.82 2.35 -2.84
CA LEU A 3 11.08 1.83 -3.37
C LEU A 3 11.18 1.99 -4.89
N ALA A 4 10.12 1.66 -5.62
CA ALA A 4 10.09 1.75 -7.07
C ALA A 4 10.23 3.20 -7.59
N ALA A 5 9.72 4.18 -6.83
CA ALA A 5 9.80 5.59 -7.19
C ALA A 5 11.20 6.22 -6.93
N ARG A 6 12.01 5.62 -6.06
CA ARG A 6 13.29 6.23 -5.62
C ARG A 6 14.51 5.72 -6.38
N THR A 7 14.69 4.40 -6.46
CA THR A 7 15.88 3.76 -7.08
C THR A 7 15.52 2.35 -7.53
N PRO A 8 16.32 1.74 -8.42
CA PRO A 8 16.23 0.31 -8.63
C PRO A 8 16.35 -0.41 -7.29
N SER A 9 15.35 -1.19 -6.92
CA SER A 9 15.30 -1.96 -5.68
C SER A 9 15.36 -3.45 -5.98
N VAL A 10 15.90 -4.21 -5.04
CA VAL A 10 15.96 -5.67 -5.10
C VAL A 10 15.14 -6.22 -3.95
N GLU A 11 14.21 -7.09 -4.28
CA GLU A 11 13.48 -7.87 -3.29
C GLU A 11 14.18 -9.20 -3.04
N TYR A 12 14.30 -9.54 -1.78
CA TYR A 12 14.86 -10.82 -1.35
C TYR A 12 13.78 -11.71 -0.79
N SER A 13 13.80 -12.97 -1.18
CA SER A 13 12.87 -13.96 -0.66
C SER A 13 13.14 -14.27 0.82
N TYR A 14 12.19 -14.96 1.46
CA TYR A 14 12.39 -15.44 2.83
C TYR A 14 13.63 -16.34 2.97
N LEU A 15 14.01 -17.06 1.91
CA LEU A 15 15.19 -17.93 1.91
C LEU A 15 16.51 -17.15 1.99
N ASP A 16 16.50 -15.89 1.58
CA ASP A 16 17.68 -15.00 1.61
C ASP A 16 17.78 -14.15 2.89
N ARG A 17 16.87 -14.37 3.84
CA ARG A 17 16.82 -13.65 5.11
C ARG A 17 17.71 -14.32 6.15
N GLY A 18 18.26 -13.53 7.06
CA GLY A 18 19.18 -14.03 8.08
C GLY A 18 19.19 -13.23 9.38
N SER A 19 18.33 -12.21 9.49
CA SER A 19 18.24 -11.36 10.68
C SER A 19 16.89 -11.56 11.39
N ASP A 20 16.47 -10.62 12.23
CA ASP A 20 15.30 -10.70 13.10
C ASP A 20 13.99 -10.94 12.32
N GLU A 21 13.88 -10.42 11.09
CA GLU A 21 12.73 -10.67 10.23
C GLU A 21 12.48 -12.16 9.99
N ARG A 22 13.51 -12.99 10.08
CA ARG A 22 13.40 -14.45 9.96
C ARG A 22 12.69 -15.05 11.17
N HIS A 23 12.92 -14.52 12.35
CA HIS A 23 12.26 -14.97 13.58
C HIS A 23 10.80 -14.51 13.62
N TYR A 24 10.57 -13.25 13.27
CA TYR A 24 9.22 -12.69 13.27
C TYR A 24 8.31 -13.27 12.18
N GLY A 25 8.86 -13.62 11.02
CA GLY A 25 8.13 -14.30 9.95
C GLY A 25 8.12 -15.83 10.07
N ALA A 26 8.55 -16.41 11.18
CA ALA A 26 8.56 -17.86 11.39
C ALA A 26 7.14 -18.41 11.60
N PRO A 27 6.88 -19.69 11.22
CA PRO A 27 5.58 -20.32 11.47
C PRO A 27 5.17 -20.27 12.95
N GLY A 28 3.95 -19.80 13.21
CA GLY A 28 3.41 -19.63 14.56
C GLY A 28 3.65 -18.25 15.18
N VAL A 29 4.52 -17.41 14.59
CA VAL A 29 4.69 -15.99 14.91
C VAL A 29 4.04 -15.14 13.82
N ASP A 30 4.47 -15.33 12.59
CA ASP A 30 3.88 -14.81 11.34
C ASP A 30 3.55 -13.29 11.36
N LEU A 31 4.47 -12.50 11.90
CA LEU A 31 4.34 -11.05 11.89
C LEU A 31 4.78 -10.49 10.52
N PRO A 32 4.07 -9.52 9.94
CA PRO A 32 4.37 -8.92 8.64
C PRO A 32 5.52 -7.91 8.75
N ILE A 33 6.70 -8.38 9.17
CA ILE A 33 7.89 -7.55 9.34
C ILE A 33 8.78 -7.70 8.12
N ILE A 34 9.23 -6.56 7.59
CA ILE A 34 10.20 -6.47 6.51
C ILE A 34 11.43 -5.69 6.96
N SER A 35 12.58 -6.02 6.39
CA SER A 35 13.81 -5.24 6.54
C SER A 35 14.00 -4.34 5.34
N LEU A 36 14.17 -3.04 5.60
CA LEU A 36 14.56 -2.05 4.60
C LEU A 36 16.06 -1.78 4.73
N MET A 37 16.81 -2.05 3.66
CA MET A 37 18.27 -1.94 3.67
C MET A 37 18.76 -1.15 2.47
N ARG A 38 19.78 -0.34 2.64
CA ARG A 38 20.49 0.30 1.51
C ARG A 38 21.38 -0.70 0.79
N THR A 39 22.06 -1.53 1.56
CA THR A 39 22.83 -2.67 1.08
C THR A 39 22.51 -3.85 2.00
N LYS A 40 22.24 -5.00 1.41
CA LYS A 40 21.95 -6.21 2.19
C LYS A 40 23.17 -6.61 3.02
N TYR A 41 22.92 -7.04 4.24
CA TYR A 41 23.96 -7.63 5.07
C TYR A 41 24.66 -8.80 4.35
N GLY A 42 25.96 -8.91 4.52
CA GLY A 42 26.79 -9.91 3.82
C GLY A 42 27.04 -9.61 2.34
N ALA A 43 26.52 -8.51 1.79
CA ALA A 43 26.76 -8.10 0.40
C ALA A 43 27.90 -7.06 0.27
N TYR A 44 28.48 -6.62 1.37
CA TYR A 44 29.63 -5.71 1.41
C TYR A 44 30.72 -6.29 2.31
N PRO A 45 32.01 -6.09 1.97
CA PRO A 45 33.13 -6.81 2.60
C PRO A 45 33.40 -6.38 4.05
N GLU A 46 32.97 -5.20 4.45
CA GLU A 46 33.16 -4.66 5.80
C GLU A 46 32.19 -5.27 6.83
N TYR A 47 31.10 -5.86 6.37
CA TYR A 47 30.05 -6.40 7.24
C TYR A 47 30.62 -7.43 8.26
N HIS A 48 30.30 -7.21 9.54
CA HIS A 48 30.78 -8.02 10.68
C HIS A 48 32.31 -8.09 10.82
N THR A 49 33.01 -7.05 10.37
CA THR A 49 34.47 -6.89 10.56
C THR A 49 34.78 -5.60 11.31
N SER A 50 36.05 -5.44 11.74
CA SER A 50 36.51 -4.18 12.35
C SER A 50 36.59 -3.01 11.35
N LEU A 51 36.37 -3.26 10.07
CA LEU A 51 36.33 -2.25 9.02
C LEU A 51 34.93 -1.63 8.82
N ASP A 52 33.91 -2.16 9.50
CA ASP A 52 32.57 -1.57 9.52
C ASP A 52 32.53 -0.38 10.48
N ASP A 53 33.09 0.72 10.03
CA ASP A 53 33.31 1.94 10.78
C ASP A 53 32.73 3.18 10.08
N LEU A 54 33.06 4.37 10.56
CA LEU A 54 32.57 5.64 10.01
C LEU A 54 33.08 5.97 8.59
N THR A 55 33.95 5.17 8.00
CA THR A 55 34.32 5.30 6.59
C THR A 55 33.28 4.64 5.67
N VAL A 56 32.56 3.64 6.18
CA VAL A 56 31.45 2.96 5.49
C VAL A 56 30.14 3.70 5.71
N ILE A 57 29.91 4.17 6.94
CA ILE A 57 28.69 4.88 7.33
C ILE A 57 28.86 6.37 7.02
N THR A 58 28.06 6.89 6.08
CA THR A 58 28.12 8.29 5.70
C THR A 58 26.85 9.05 6.11
N PRO A 59 26.94 10.39 6.36
CA PRO A 59 25.76 11.20 6.65
C PRO A 59 24.67 11.09 5.56
N THR A 60 25.07 11.08 4.29
CA THR A 60 24.16 10.89 3.15
C THR A 60 23.49 9.52 3.18
N GLY A 61 24.24 8.48 3.60
CA GLY A 61 23.72 7.13 3.78
C GLY A 61 22.64 7.05 4.84
N LEU A 62 22.91 7.63 6.00
CA LEU A 62 21.96 7.71 7.11
C LEU A 62 20.72 8.52 6.76
N GLN A 63 20.90 9.69 6.15
CA GLN A 63 19.79 10.53 5.72
C GLN A 63 18.90 9.81 4.71
N GLY A 64 19.47 9.15 3.71
CA GLY A 64 18.71 8.39 2.71
C GLY A 64 17.94 7.21 3.31
N GLY A 65 18.49 6.57 4.35
CA GLY A 65 17.77 5.52 5.11
C GLY A 65 16.59 6.10 5.89
N LEU A 66 16.81 7.21 6.59
CA LEU A 66 15.76 7.91 7.33
C LEU A 66 14.62 8.37 6.42
N ASP A 67 14.95 8.98 5.28
CA ASP A 67 13.97 9.46 4.31
C ASP A 67 13.16 8.31 3.73
N LEU A 68 13.78 7.17 3.44
CA LEU A 68 13.08 5.98 2.96
C LEU A 68 12.06 5.46 3.99
N VAL A 69 12.48 5.31 5.24
CA VAL A 69 11.61 4.84 6.31
C VAL A 69 10.45 5.80 6.54
N ARG A 70 10.74 7.12 6.57
CA ARG A 70 9.70 8.14 6.71
C ARG A 70 8.66 8.06 5.60
N ASP A 71 9.07 8.00 4.34
CA ASP A 71 8.14 7.91 3.21
C ASP A 71 7.30 6.62 3.25
N CYS A 72 7.88 5.50 3.70
CA CYS A 72 7.12 4.28 3.90
C CYS A 72 6.05 4.44 4.98
N ILE A 73 6.39 5.07 6.12
CA ILE A 73 5.44 5.33 7.21
C ILE A 73 4.35 6.28 6.73
N GLU A 74 4.70 7.39 6.09
CA GLU A 74 3.73 8.37 5.56
C GLU A 74 2.76 7.72 4.56
N MET A 75 3.27 6.88 3.65
CA MET A 75 2.42 6.14 2.73
C MET A 75 1.45 5.20 3.45
N LEU A 76 1.92 4.47 4.45
CA LEU A 76 1.10 3.54 5.21
C LEU A 76 0.05 4.27 6.07
N ASP A 77 0.44 5.37 6.69
CA ASP A 77 -0.45 6.19 7.56
C ASP A 77 -1.52 6.91 6.75
N SER A 78 -1.20 7.35 5.54
CA SER A 78 -2.14 7.97 4.62
C SER A 78 -3.03 6.99 3.85
N SER A 79 -2.79 5.69 3.95
CA SER A 79 -3.57 4.68 3.23
C SER A 79 -4.96 4.53 3.85
N GLU A 80 -5.98 4.68 3.01
CA GLU A 80 -7.37 4.52 3.41
C GLU A 80 -7.93 3.18 2.94
N TYR A 81 -8.63 2.50 3.84
CA TYR A 81 -9.25 1.21 3.58
C TYR A 81 -10.75 1.30 3.79
N TYR A 82 -11.50 0.69 2.89
CA TYR A 82 -12.95 0.63 2.94
C TYR A 82 -13.44 -0.79 2.80
N GLN A 83 -14.60 -1.05 3.36
CA GLN A 83 -15.30 -2.32 3.22
C GLN A 83 -16.72 -2.08 2.71
N THR A 84 -17.13 -2.91 1.74
CA THR A 84 -18.52 -2.86 1.27
C THR A 84 -19.50 -3.21 2.39
N ASN A 85 -20.57 -2.43 2.47
CA ASN A 85 -21.65 -2.61 3.45
C ASN A 85 -22.82 -3.42 2.90
N VAL A 86 -22.68 -4.00 1.71
CA VAL A 86 -23.71 -4.78 1.03
C VAL A 86 -23.15 -6.14 0.58
N LEU A 87 -23.99 -7.17 0.59
CA LEU A 87 -23.56 -8.55 0.27
C LEU A 87 -23.48 -8.84 -1.24
N ALA A 88 -24.04 -7.98 -2.07
CA ALA A 88 -24.04 -8.11 -3.53
C ALA A 88 -24.11 -6.74 -4.16
N GLU A 89 -23.88 -6.66 -5.48
CA GLU A 89 -24.01 -5.40 -6.20
C GLU A 89 -25.42 -4.81 -6.03
N PRO A 90 -25.54 -3.59 -5.46
CA PRO A 90 -26.84 -2.94 -5.30
C PRO A 90 -27.31 -2.39 -6.63
N GLN A 91 -28.63 -2.18 -6.76
CA GLN A 91 -29.17 -1.44 -7.87
C GLN A 91 -28.83 0.06 -7.72
N LEU A 92 -27.72 0.50 -8.33
CA LEU A 92 -27.22 1.86 -8.25
C LEU A 92 -28.27 2.92 -8.70
N GLY A 93 -29.13 2.58 -9.67
CA GLY A 93 -30.21 3.47 -10.15
C GLY A 93 -31.22 3.84 -9.09
N LYS A 94 -31.59 2.92 -8.20
CA LYS A 94 -32.52 3.23 -7.08
C LYS A 94 -31.90 4.15 -6.03
N ARG A 95 -30.60 4.34 -6.08
CA ARG A 95 -29.82 5.19 -5.17
C ARG A 95 -29.38 6.50 -5.80
N GLY A 96 -29.84 6.81 -7.00
CA GLY A 96 -29.49 8.04 -7.73
C GLY A 96 -28.08 8.04 -8.31
N LEU A 97 -27.38 6.91 -8.28
CA LEU A 97 -25.97 6.79 -8.68
C LEU A 97 -25.79 6.52 -10.20
N TYR A 98 -26.72 6.95 -11.03
CA TYR A 98 -26.57 6.94 -12.49
C TYR A 98 -26.18 8.31 -13.08
N HIS A 99 -25.90 9.31 -12.25
CA HIS A 99 -25.50 10.63 -12.74
C HIS A 99 -24.07 10.65 -13.25
N THR A 100 -23.83 11.38 -14.32
CA THR A 100 -22.52 11.55 -14.98
C THR A 100 -21.63 12.47 -14.18
N MET A 101 -20.44 12.00 -13.84
CA MET A 101 -19.32 12.86 -13.48
C MET A 101 -18.72 13.49 -14.76
N HIS A 102 -18.20 14.69 -14.65
CA HIS A 102 -17.65 15.43 -15.79
C HIS A 102 -16.52 14.65 -16.47
N ALA A 103 -16.64 14.32 -17.75
CA ALA A 103 -15.66 13.73 -18.65
C ALA A 103 -15.69 12.20 -18.88
N ARG A 104 -16.55 11.40 -18.25
CA ARG A 104 -16.70 9.97 -18.54
C ARG A 104 -18.09 9.62 -19.09
N THR A 105 -18.18 8.51 -19.82
CA THR A 105 -19.49 7.97 -20.19
C THR A 105 -20.20 7.39 -18.96
N VAL A 106 -21.54 7.32 -18.99
CA VAL A 106 -22.32 6.70 -17.90
C VAL A 106 -21.87 5.26 -17.62
N ALA A 107 -21.53 4.53 -18.69
CA ALA A 107 -21.06 3.15 -18.58
C ALA A 107 -19.72 3.05 -17.83
N ASP A 108 -18.76 3.94 -18.09
CA ASP A 108 -17.45 3.94 -17.43
C ASP A 108 -17.57 4.24 -15.94
N ILE A 109 -18.46 5.15 -15.57
CA ILE A 109 -18.69 5.51 -14.16
C ILE A 109 -19.35 4.37 -13.40
N ILE A 110 -20.35 3.71 -13.99
CA ILE A 110 -20.99 2.54 -13.39
C ILE A 110 -19.97 1.43 -13.19
N LEU A 111 -19.13 1.17 -14.20
CA LEU A 111 -18.07 0.17 -14.11
C LEU A 111 -17.07 0.50 -13.00
N LEU A 112 -16.68 1.77 -12.88
CA LEU A 112 -15.76 2.18 -11.82
C LEU A 112 -16.39 2.00 -10.42
N ARG A 113 -17.65 2.38 -10.23
CA ARG A 113 -18.37 2.17 -8.97
C ARG A 113 -18.47 0.69 -8.59
N THR A 114 -18.80 -0.17 -9.54
CA THR A 114 -18.88 -1.62 -9.29
C THR A 114 -17.51 -2.23 -9.00
N ASN A 115 -16.46 -1.78 -9.70
CA ASN A 115 -15.09 -2.19 -9.42
C ASN A 115 -14.64 -1.76 -8.02
N VAL A 116 -14.88 -0.50 -7.63
CA VAL A 116 -14.56 -0.02 -6.28
C VAL A 116 -15.27 -0.87 -5.23
N MET A 117 -16.55 -1.16 -5.40
CA MET A 117 -17.29 -2.01 -4.46
C MET A 117 -16.77 -3.43 -4.40
N ALA A 118 -16.32 -4.00 -5.52
CA ALA A 118 -15.78 -5.35 -5.57
C ALA A 118 -14.43 -5.49 -4.85
N TYR A 119 -13.62 -4.42 -4.86
CA TYR A 119 -12.29 -4.38 -4.22
C TYR A 119 -12.26 -3.66 -2.87
N ALA A 120 -13.38 -3.09 -2.43
CA ALA A 120 -13.54 -2.58 -1.07
C ALA A 120 -13.77 -3.74 -0.08
N ASP A 121 -12.77 -4.59 0.08
CA ASP A 121 -12.77 -5.80 0.91
C ASP A 121 -12.08 -5.60 2.27
N GLY A 122 -11.63 -4.37 2.53
CA GLY A 122 -10.86 -4.01 3.72
C GLY A 122 -9.37 -4.36 3.65
N ARG A 123 -8.89 -4.91 2.53
CA ARG A 123 -7.49 -5.28 2.30
C ARG A 123 -6.82 -4.42 1.25
N HIS A 124 -7.57 -4.00 0.24
CA HIS A 124 -7.09 -3.06 -0.77
C HIS A 124 -7.30 -1.63 -0.28
N SER A 125 -6.22 -0.85 -0.25
CA SER A 125 -6.32 0.60 -0.03
C SER A 125 -6.87 1.29 -1.27
N VAL A 126 -7.28 2.55 -1.14
CA VAL A 126 -7.69 3.38 -2.29
C VAL A 126 -6.56 3.46 -3.32
N GLN A 127 -5.31 3.54 -2.87
CA GLN A 127 -4.14 3.55 -3.73
C GLN A 127 -3.93 2.21 -4.45
N ASP A 128 -4.21 1.06 -3.79
CA ASP A 128 -4.15 -0.25 -4.43
C ASP A 128 -5.21 -0.39 -5.53
N MET A 129 -6.43 0.08 -5.25
CA MET A 129 -7.52 0.10 -6.23
C MET A 129 -7.18 0.99 -7.43
N ALA A 130 -6.63 2.18 -7.20
CA ALA A 130 -6.22 3.09 -8.27
C ALA A 130 -5.16 2.47 -9.20
N GLU A 131 -4.15 1.83 -8.61
CA GLU A 131 -3.11 1.13 -9.37
C GLU A 131 -3.69 -0.06 -10.17
N LEU A 132 -4.55 -0.85 -9.54
CA LEU A 132 -5.21 -1.99 -10.17
C LEU A 132 -6.09 -1.58 -11.36
N PHE A 133 -6.81 -0.45 -11.22
CA PHE A 133 -7.70 0.06 -12.27
C PHE A 133 -6.95 0.89 -13.33
N GLY A 134 -5.68 1.24 -13.09
CA GLY A 134 -4.90 2.10 -13.98
C GLY A 134 -5.44 3.54 -14.02
N LEU A 135 -5.94 4.04 -12.89
CA LEU A 135 -6.57 5.36 -12.76
C LEU A 135 -5.83 6.24 -11.76
N PRO A 136 -5.97 7.57 -11.86
CA PRO A 136 -5.54 8.49 -10.81
C PRO A 136 -6.20 8.17 -9.47
N VAL A 137 -5.45 8.31 -8.38
CA VAL A 137 -5.96 8.04 -7.01
C VAL A 137 -7.14 8.95 -6.69
N GLU A 138 -7.08 10.19 -7.14
CA GLU A 138 -8.11 11.20 -6.92
C GLU A 138 -9.48 10.77 -7.50
N GLU A 139 -9.47 10.16 -8.69
CA GLU A 139 -10.72 9.67 -9.32
C GLU A 139 -11.33 8.50 -8.54
N VAL A 140 -10.51 7.60 -8.06
CA VAL A 140 -10.98 6.47 -7.24
C VAL A 140 -11.45 6.97 -5.89
N GLN A 141 -10.74 7.94 -5.29
CA GLN A 141 -11.10 8.57 -4.02
C GLN A 141 -12.47 9.26 -4.09
N GLU A 142 -12.76 9.98 -5.17
CA GLU A 142 -14.08 10.61 -5.38
C GLU A 142 -15.20 9.58 -5.39
N VAL A 143 -15.02 8.47 -6.11
CA VAL A 143 -16.00 7.39 -6.16
C VAL A 143 -16.16 6.68 -4.82
N VAL A 144 -15.06 6.44 -4.11
CA VAL A 144 -15.09 5.87 -2.75
C VAL A 144 -15.89 6.75 -1.80
N GLN A 145 -15.66 8.07 -1.82
CA GLN A 145 -16.38 9.03 -0.99
C GLN A 145 -17.88 9.05 -1.34
N GLU A 146 -18.21 9.12 -2.63
CA GLU A 146 -19.61 9.07 -3.11
C GLU A 146 -20.31 7.79 -2.61
N LEU A 147 -19.68 6.63 -2.76
CA LEU A 147 -20.26 5.37 -2.31
C LEU A 147 -20.41 5.29 -0.78
N ALA A 148 -19.48 5.89 -0.04
CA ALA A 148 -19.56 5.98 1.42
C ALA A 148 -20.70 6.90 1.88
N GLU A 149 -20.92 8.03 1.21
CA GLU A 149 -22.05 8.94 1.46
C GLU A 149 -23.42 8.28 1.21
N HIS A 150 -23.45 7.26 0.36
CA HIS A 150 -24.66 6.47 0.07
C HIS A 150 -24.76 5.18 0.91
N ASP A 151 -23.99 5.07 2.00
CA ASP A 151 -23.98 3.92 2.91
C ASP A 151 -23.61 2.57 2.21
N LEU A 152 -22.90 2.63 1.09
CA LEU A 152 -22.44 1.44 0.36
C LEU A 152 -21.05 0.98 0.81
N LEU A 153 -20.24 1.89 1.33
CA LEU A 153 -18.92 1.60 1.87
C LEU A 153 -18.81 2.12 3.31
N VAL A 154 -18.02 1.42 4.11
CA VAL A 154 -17.63 1.85 5.46
C VAL A 154 -16.12 1.99 5.50
N LYS A 155 -15.63 3.17 5.94
CA LYS A 155 -14.21 3.39 6.19
C LYS A 155 -13.75 2.58 7.38
N LEU A 156 -12.67 1.84 7.19
CA LEU A 156 -12.07 1.07 8.28
C LEU A 156 -11.07 1.93 9.07
N PRO A 157 -10.93 1.71 10.38
CA PRO A 157 -9.82 2.29 11.13
C PRO A 157 -8.51 1.75 10.58
N GLY A 158 -7.53 2.60 10.28
CA GLY A 158 -6.23 2.37 9.65
C GLY A 158 -5.68 0.94 9.62
N LEU A 159 -4.46 0.71 9.22
CA LEU A 159 -3.87 -0.63 9.07
C LEU A 159 -4.27 -1.59 10.20
N ARG A 160 -5.12 -2.57 9.89
CA ARG A 160 -5.29 -3.74 10.74
C ARG A 160 -4.21 -4.74 10.37
N ALA A 161 -3.24 -4.93 11.24
CA ALA A 161 -2.44 -6.14 11.23
C ALA A 161 -3.41 -7.31 11.44
N THR A 162 -3.65 -8.09 10.40
CA THR A 162 -4.38 -9.36 10.48
C THR A 162 -3.41 -10.51 10.64
#